data_2ba8ef63f384b62e37c753352e2d0402
#
_entry.id   2ba8ef63f384b62e37c753352e2d0402
#
_cell.length_a   1.000
_cell.length_b   1.000
_cell.length_c   1.000
_cell.angle_alpha   90.00
_cell.angle_beta   90.00
_cell.angle_gamma   90.00
#
_symmetry.space_group_name_H-M   'P 1'
#
loop_
_entity.id
_entity.type
_entity.pdbx_description
1 polymer ?
#
loop_
_entity_poly.entity_id
_entity_poly.type
_entity_poly.pdbx_seq_one_letter_code
_entity_poly.pdbx_strand_id
1 'polypeptide(L)'
;CDVFGYPYDSTLEKISKRTSEVTVATKVTKEQLNRIYESGLKGIYYSEDNYRYYPYGDFMTQVLGFCSSDGFGQTGLEAYYDKYLTGVNGKILTETDLVGRSLDKESGYYLPAVAGLDVKTTLDAGIQSIVEGAVRNAVAKFNPKGVACIVMDYSNGGIAALCEYPSFDLNNVPRDDLTLLFESSKSRIISTVYEPGSTFKILTSAAALDSGKVRTSDRFYCAGSKVVDGKKIRCWKAKGHGSIDFGQGVEGSCNCVFMECALRMGTNSFYDYLSAFGLTRKTGVDMTGETSGIFIDRNLVKNVDLARIGFGQAVAVTPIGLLASTSSVINGGIKVTPHVMSEVKSNSQTIASYSLSGGDRVISESTSNTMRELLQRVVTTGSGKGAYVAGYKILGKTGTAQKYENGQIARGKYISSFLGFSVSEGANYGVLFIVDEPQGYMYYGSLV
;
A
#
# COMPACT_ATOMS: atom_id res chain seq x y z
N CYS A 1 24.78 -29.95 -20.82
CA CYS A 1 23.31 -29.88 -20.93
C CYS A 1 22.63 -30.66 -19.81
N ASP A 2 22.97 -31.92 -19.57
CA ASP A 2 22.30 -32.82 -18.61
C ASP A 2 22.30 -32.34 -17.16
N VAL A 3 23.34 -31.58 -16.75
CA VAL A 3 23.44 -31.04 -15.39
C VAL A 3 22.40 -29.96 -15.11
N PHE A 4 22.04 -29.17 -16.13
CA PHE A 4 21.17 -28.02 -16.03
C PHE A 4 19.80 -28.23 -16.68
N GLY A 5 19.60 -29.34 -17.41
CA GLY A 5 18.40 -29.60 -18.19
C GLY A 5 18.23 -28.68 -19.40
N TYR A 6 19.33 -28.08 -19.89
CA TYR A 6 19.27 -27.16 -21.03
C TYR A 6 19.21 -27.94 -22.37
N PRO A 7 18.46 -27.40 -23.36
CA PRO A 7 18.44 -27.98 -24.71
C PRO A 7 19.84 -27.96 -25.33
N TYR A 8 20.19 -29.07 -25.96
CA TYR A 8 21.55 -29.25 -26.57
C TYR A 8 21.83 -28.21 -27.63
N ASP A 9 20.95 -28.04 -28.61
CA ASP A 9 21.19 -27.19 -29.78
C ASP A 9 21.37 -25.71 -29.40
N SER A 10 20.52 -25.19 -28.54
CA SER A 10 20.63 -23.79 -28.07
C SER A 10 21.87 -23.56 -27.20
N THR A 11 22.28 -24.56 -26.42
CA THR A 11 23.49 -24.47 -25.62
C THR A 11 24.70 -24.52 -26.53
N LEU A 12 24.73 -25.40 -27.54
CA LEU A 12 25.80 -25.51 -28.52
C LEU A 12 25.95 -24.19 -29.31
N GLU A 13 24.85 -23.62 -29.77
CA GLU A 13 24.89 -22.32 -30.46
C GLU A 13 25.49 -21.22 -29.55
N LYS A 14 25.10 -21.21 -28.28
CA LYS A 14 25.60 -20.24 -27.30
C LYS A 14 27.09 -20.33 -27.07
N ILE A 15 27.63 -21.55 -26.89
CA ILE A 15 29.07 -21.76 -26.62
C ILE A 15 29.95 -21.72 -27.87
N SER A 16 29.34 -21.81 -29.06
CA SER A 16 30.08 -21.74 -30.36
C SER A 16 30.32 -20.30 -30.82
N LYS A 17 29.81 -19.29 -30.09
CA LYS A 17 30.07 -17.89 -30.41
C LYS A 17 31.53 -17.55 -30.27
N ARG A 18 32.10 -16.77 -31.22
CA ARG A 18 33.45 -16.26 -31.18
C ARG A 18 33.61 -15.14 -30.14
N THR A 19 33.62 -15.50 -28.88
CA THR A 19 33.84 -14.60 -27.74
C THR A 19 34.94 -15.21 -26.85
N SER A 20 35.61 -14.38 -26.06
CA SER A 20 36.61 -14.85 -25.09
C SER A 20 35.97 -15.70 -24.00
N GLU A 21 34.70 -15.41 -23.63
CA GLU A 21 34.00 -16.05 -22.55
C GLU A 21 32.47 -15.99 -22.81
N VAL A 22 31.76 -17.04 -22.38
CA VAL A 22 30.29 -17.13 -22.44
C VAL A 22 29.74 -17.67 -21.13
N THR A 23 28.89 -16.94 -20.47
CA THR A 23 28.15 -17.43 -19.30
C THR A 23 27.14 -18.50 -19.71
N VAL A 24 27.40 -19.76 -19.32
CA VAL A 24 26.50 -20.88 -19.64
C VAL A 24 25.34 -20.99 -18.69
N ALA A 25 25.59 -20.85 -17.40
CA ALA A 25 24.57 -20.92 -16.35
C ALA A 25 24.87 -19.93 -15.23
N THR A 26 23.84 -19.48 -14.56
CA THR A 26 23.87 -18.68 -13.32
C THR A 26 23.13 -19.41 -12.21
N LYS A 27 23.33 -19.01 -10.97
CA LYS A 27 22.68 -19.62 -9.77
C LYS A 27 22.94 -21.14 -9.67
N VAL A 28 24.14 -21.56 -10.01
CA VAL A 28 24.56 -22.96 -10.01
C VAL A 28 24.68 -23.47 -8.56
N THR A 29 24.06 -24.59 -8.25
CA THR A 29 24.19 -25.20 -6.92
C THR A 29 25.53 -25.90 -6.76
N LYS A 30 25.95 -26.12 -5.51
CA LYS A 30 27.19 -26.84 -5.21
C LYS A 30 27.19 -28.27 -5.79
N GLU A 31 26.04 -28.93 -5.81
CA GLU A 31 25.89 -30.27 -6.40
C GLU A 31 26.07 -30.26 -7.91
N GLN A 32 25.45 -29.28 -8.59
CA GLN A 32 25.61 -29.09 -10.04
C GLN A 32 27.07 -28.76 -10.38
N LEU A 33 27.74 -27.92 -9.60
CA LEU A 33 29.17 -27.58 -9.78
C LEU A 33 30.03 -28.81 -9.61
N ASN A 34 29.80 -29.65 -8.58
CA ASN A 34 30.56 -30.89 -8.38
C ASN A 34 30.41 -31.84 -9.56
N ARG A 35 29.22 -32.00 -10.11
CA ARG A 35 28.98 -32.84 -11.31
C ARG A 35 29.74 -32.33 -12.52
N ILE A 36 29.86 -31.01 -12.69
CA ILE A 36 30.69 -30.43 -13.77
C ILE A 36 32.14 -30.71 -13.53
N TYR A 37 32.64 -30.58 -12.31
CA TYR A 37 34.03 -30.89 -11.92
C TYR A 37 34.37 -32.35 -12.22
N GLU A 38 33.51 -33.28 -11.83
CA GLU A 38 33.67 -34.74 -12.06
C GLU A 38 33.68 -35.09 -13.55
N SER A 39 33.04 -34.30 -14.40
CA SER A 39 33.04 -34.51 -15.84
C SER A 39 34.38 -34.27 -16.52
N GLY A 40 35.35 -33.64 -15.83
CA GLY A 40 36.71 -33.37 -16.34
C GLY A 40 36.79 -32.42 -17.53
N LEU A 41 35.70 -31.67 -17.85
CA LEU A 41 35.67 -30.74 -18.96
C LEU A 41 36.65 -29.57 -18.73
N LYS A 42 37.48 -29.30 -19.74
CA LYS A 42 38.42 -28.16 -19.71
C LYS A 42 37.78 -26.90 -20.27
N GLY A 43 38.24 -25.74 -19.79
CA GLY A 43 37.77 -24.45 -20.27
C GLY A 43 36.46 -23.97 -19.63
N ILE A 44 36.04 -24.60 -18.55
CA ILE A 44 34.93 -24.14 -17.72
C ILE A 44 35.51 -23.42 -16.50
N TYR A 45 35.04 -22.22 -16.30
CA TYR A 45 35.36 -21.37 -15.14
C TYR A 45 34.08 -21.12 -14.35
N TYR A 46 34.21 -20.92 -13.07
CA TYR A 46 33.12 -20.49 -12.20
C TYR A 46 33.60 -19.35 -11.30
N SER A 47 32.67 -18.48 -10.94
CA SER A 47 32.85 -17.44 -9.95
C SER A 47 31.74 -17.52 -8.92
N GLU A 48 32.04 -17.12 -7.70
CA GLU A 48 31.02 -16.90 -6.69
C GLU A 48 30.21 -15.69 -7.06
N ASP A 49 28.87 -15.79 -6.88
CA ASP A 49 27.92 -14.73 -7.13
C ASP A 49 26.88 -14.71 -6.02
N ASN A 50 26.31 -13.54 -5.75
CA ASN A 50 25.27 -13.35 -4.78
C ASN A 50 23.95 -13.05 -5.51
N TYR A 51 22.87 -13.70 -5.11
CA TYR A 51 21.55 -13.40 -5.62
C TYR A 51 20.53 -13.29 -4.50
N ARG A 52 19.48 -12.51 -4.74
CA ARG A 52 18.37 -12.40 -3.80
C ARG A 52 17.51 -13.66 -3.87
N TYR A 53 17.17 -14.16 -2.71
CA TYR A 53 16.25 -15.29 -2.54
C TYR A 53 15.10 -14.86 -1.65
N TYR A 54 13.87 -15.08 -2.10
CA TYR A 54 12.64 -14.72 -1.42
C TYR A 54 11.96 -15.99 -0.89
N PRO A 55 12.11 -16.32 0.40
CA PRO A 55 11.68 -17.61 0.96
C PRO A 55 10.19 -17.91 0.79
N TYR A 56 9.37 -16.87 0.65
CA TYR A 56 7.92 -16.97 0.58
C TYR A 56 7.34 -16.72 -0.82
N GLY A 57 8.18 -16.66 -1.86
CA GLY A 57 7.74 -16.57 -3.26
C GLY A 57 6.97 -15.29 -3.58
N ASP A 58 5.65 -15.38 -3.75
CA ASP A 58 4.76 -14.26 -4.11
C ASP A 58 4.30 -13.42 -2.92
N PHE A 59 4.76 -13.75 -1.72
CA PHE A 59 4.42 -13.07 -0.49
C PHE A 59 4.98 -11.64 -0.45
N MET A 60 4.14 -10.65 -0.21
CA MET A 60 4.55 -9.22 -0.17
C MET A 60 5.20 -8.70 -1.46
N THR A 61 4.81 -9.18 -2.64
CA THR A 61 5.46 -8.85 -3.92
C THR A 61 5.70 -7.35 -4.09
N GLN A 62 4.68 -6.52 -3.92
CA GLN A 62 4.76 -5.07 -4.14
C GLN A 62 5.50 -4.32 -3.03
N VAL A 63 5.60 -4.93 -1.84
CA VAL A 63 6.31 -4.35 -0.69
C VAL A 63 7.79 -4.60 -0.79
N LEU A 64 8.18 -5.88 -0.87
CA LEU A 64 9.59 -6.26 -0.95
C LEU A 64 10.21 -5.75 -2.25
N GLY A 65 9.52 -5.94 -3.37
CA GLY A 65 10.08 -5.66 -4.67
C GLY A 65 11.10 -6.71 -5.08
N PHE A 66 11.87 -6.43 -6.12
CA PHE A 66 12.86 -7.35 -6.67
C PHE A 66 14.12 -6.63 -7.14
N CYS A 67 15.19 -7.39 -7.30
CA CYS A 67 16.46 -6.90 -7.82
C CYS A 67 16.66 -7.23 -9.31
N SER A 68 17.55 -6.48 -9.96
CA SER A 68 18.10 -6.83 -11.27
C SER A 68 18.96 -8.10 -11.20
N SER A 69 19.43 -8.57 -12.37
CA SER A 69 20.45 -9.65 -12.44
C SER A 69 21.74 -9.30 -11.70
N ASP A 70 22.06 -8.02 -11.64
CA ASP A 70 23.31 -7.51 -11.03
C ASP A 70 23.12 -7.18 -9.53
N GLY A 71 21.97 -7.55 -8.94
CA GLY A 71 21.69 -7.40 -7.51
C GLY A 71 21.17 -6.01 -7.09
N PHE A 72 20.95 -5.07 -8.01
CA PHE A 72 20.41 -3.74 -7.68
C PHE A 72 18.89 -3.76 -7.54
N GLY A 73 18.38 -3.12 -6.48
CA GLY A 73 16.95 -3.01 -6.23
C GLY A 73 16.22 -2.25 -7.34
N GLN A 74 15.12 -2.83 -7.85
CA GLN A 74 14.32 -2.28 -8.95
C GLN A 74 13.00 -1.67 -8.47
N THR A 75 12.37 -2.29 -7.49
CA THR A 75 11.07 -1.87 -6.95
C THR A 75 11.01 -2.10 -5.45
N GLY A 76 9.97 -1.60 -4.79
CA GLY A 76 9.66 -1.85 -3.39
C GLY A 76 10.78 -1.42 -2.42
N LEU A 77 10.94 -2.18 -1.35
CA LEU A 77 11.98 -1.96 -0.34
C LEU A 77 13.38 -2.24 -0.87
N GLU A 78 13.52 -3.22 -1.79
CA GLU A 78 14.81 -3.49 -2.46
C GLU A 78 15.36 -2.23 -3.14
N ALA A 79 14.50 -1.48 -3.85
CA ALA A 79 14.90 -0.23 -4.48
C ALA A 79 15.05 0.94 -3.49
N TYR A 80 14.16 1.04 -2.49
CA TYR A 80 14.20 2.17 -1.56
C TYR A 80 15.42 2.10 -0.64
N TYR A 81 15.78 0.88 -0.20
CA TYR A 81 16.89 0.62 0.70
C TYR A 81 18.14 0.07 0.00
N ASP A 82 18.20 0.12 -1.33
CA ASP A 82 19.32 -0.40 -2.13
C ASP A 82 20.68 0.08 -1.60
N LYS A 83 20.80 1.37 -1.26
CA LYS A 83 22.03 1.96 -0.69
C LYS A 83 22.50 1.33 0.63
N TYR A 84 21.61 0.67 1.37
CA TYR A 84 21.96 -0.03 2.61
C TYR A 84 22.16 -1.52 2.35
N LEU A 85 21.35 -2.11 1.47
CA LEU A 85 21.33 -3.54 1.18
C LEU A 85 22.51 -3.93 0.27
N THR A 86 22.88 -3.05 -0.67
CA THR A 86 24.01 -3.26 -1.56
C THR A 86 25.32 -2.97 -0.83
N GLY A 87 26.17 -3.98 -0.73
CA GLY A 87 27.52 -3.82 -0.19
C GLY A 87 28.46 -3.08 -1.16
N VAL A 88 29.73 -3.13 -0.86
CA VAL A 88 30.79 -2.60 -1.73
C VAL A 88 31.59 -3.77 -2.30
N ASN A 89 31.63 -3.88 -3.61
CA ASN A 89 32.41 -4.93 -4.27
C ASN A 89 33.87 -4.81 -3.92
N GLY A 90 34.52 -5.93 -3.60
CA GLY A 90 35.96 -6.03 -3.46
C GLY A 90 36.66 -5.73 -4.79
N LYS A 91 37.92 -5.37 -4.72
CA LYS A 91 38.78 -5.10 -5.91
C LYS A 91 40.08 -5.84 -5.78
N ILE A 92 40.48 -6.48 -6.86
CA ILE A 92 41.82 -7.07 -7.00
C ILE A 92 42.53 -6.33 -8.14
N LEU A 93 43.64 -5.72 -7.83
CA LEU A 93 44.53 -5.11 -8.82
C LEU A 93 45.75 -6.01 -8.95
N THR A 94 45.95 -6.63 -10.11
CA THR A 94 47.09 -7.47 -10.40
C THR A 94 47.78 -6.96 -11.66
N GLU A 95 49.11 -7.04 -11.70
CA GLU A 95 49.85 -6.81 -12.92
C GLU A 95 49.72 -8.05 -13.82
N THR A 96 49.34 -7.83 -15.08
CA THR A 96 49.18 -8.92 -16.05
C THR A 96 50.05 -8.68 -17.29
N ASP A 97 50.43 -9.78 -17.96
CA ASP A 97 51.04 -9.71 -19.29
C ASP A 97 49.98 -9.34 -20.35
N LEU A 98 50.40 -9.15 -21.59
CA LEU A 98 49.51 -8.81 -22.71
C LEU A 98 48.48 -9.90 -23.05
N VAL A 99 48.56 -11.08 -22.43
CA VAL A 99 47.67 -12.21 -22.61
C VAL A 99 46.76 -12.39 -21.37
N GLY A 100 46.84 -11.47 -20.35
CA GLY A 100 46.05 -11.51 -19.15
C GLY A 100 46.56 -12.46 -18.04
N ARG A 101 47.79 -12.96 -18.13
CA ARG A 101 48.40 -13.80 -17.09
C ARG A 101 49.03 -12.92 -16.01
N SER A 102 48.76 -13.22 -14.75
CA SER A 102 49.38 -12.51 -13.63
C SER A 102 50.89 -12.63 -13.70
N LEU A 103 51.61 -11.49 -13.67
CA LEU A 103 53.06 -11.41 -13.74
C LEU A 103 53.74 -11.74 -12.42
N ASP A 104 53.07 -11.43 -11.31
CA ASP A 104 53.59 -11.70 -9.97
C ASP A 104 52.44 -12.11 -9.03
N LYS A 105 52.67 -13.16 -8.24
CA LYS A 105 51.68 -13.65 -7.27
C LYS A 105 51.64 -12.82 -5.98
N GLU A 106 52.61 -11.96 -5.75
CA GLU A 106 52.79 -11.21 -4.51
C GLU A 106 52.49 -9.71 -4.65
N SER A 107 52.35 -9.16 -5.86
CA SER A 107 52.13 -7.73 -6.12
C SER A 107 50.66 -7.29 -6.26
N GLY A 108 49.73 -8.16 -5.96
CA GLY A 108 48.31 -7.84 -6.05
C GLY A 108 47.83 -6.99 -4.87
N TYR A 109 47.16 -5.85 -5.15
CA TYR A 109 46.44 -5.09 -4.15
C TYR A 109 45.01 -5.64 -4.01
N TYR A 110 44.67 -6.13 -2.82
CA TYR A 110 43.36 -6.72 -2.52
C TYR A 110 42.58 -5.83 -1.58
N LEU A 111 41.43 -5.34 -2.04
CA LEU A 111 40.40 -4.68 -1.23
C LEU A 111 39.27 -5.69 -1.01
N PRO A 112 39.02 -6.10 0.23
CA PRO A 112 37.94 -7.04 0.51
C PRO A 112 36.58 -6.40 0.20
N ALA A 113 35.61 -7.23 -0.19
CA ALA A 113 34.24 -6.81 -0.30
C ALA A 113 33.64 -6.44 1.09
N VAL A 114 32.78 -5.45 1.12
CA VAL A 114 32.04 -5.06 2.32
C VAL A 114 30.60 -5.48 2.15
N ALA A 115 30.07 -6.29 3.08
CA ALA A 115 28.69 -6.73 3.06
C ALA A 115 27.71 -5.56 3.21
N GLY A 116 26.54 -5.67 2.60
CA GLY A 116 25.43 -4.76 2.84
C GLY A 116 24.89 -4.86 4.28
N LEU A 117 24.02 -3.94 4.62
CA LEU A 117 23.36 -3.88 5.93
C LEU A 117 22.04 -4.65 5.90
N ASP A 118 21.55 -5.03 7.08
CA ASP A 118 20.23 -5.64 7.27
C ASP A 118 19.18 -4.56 7.51
N VAL A 119 18.06 -4.65 6.84
CA VAL A 119 16.88 -3.79 7.08
C VAL A 119 15.81 -4.63 7.78
N LYS A 120 15.54 -4.32 9.06
CA LYS A 120 14.45 -4.90 9.83
C LYS A 120 13.18 -4.08 9.58
N THR A 121 12.08 -4.76 9.32
CA THR A 121 10.80 -4.14 8.98
C THR A 121 9.79 -4.24 10.12
N THR A 122 8.71 -3.45 10.04
CA THR A 122 7.53 -3.52 10.91
C THR A 122 6.56 -4.62 10.48
N LEU A 123 6.80 -5.25 9.32
CA LEU A 123 5.93 -6.29 8.77
C LEU A 123 5.88 -7.51 9.69
N ASP A 124 4.67 -8.01 9.91
CA ASP A 124 4.39 -9.21 10.69
C ASP A 124 3.94 -10.35 9.78
N ALA A 125 4.70 -11.44 9.76
CA ALA A 125 4.44 -12.57 8.87
C ALA A 125 3.09 -13.27 9.16
N GLY A 126 2.65 -13.28 10.42
CA GLY A 126 1.37 -13.85 10.82
C GLY A 126 0.20 -13.02 10.30
N ILE A 127 0.24 -11.70 10.52
CA ILE A 127 -0.77 -10.75 10.02
C ILE A 127 -0.78 -10.78 8.49
N GLN A 128 0.38 -10.77 7.85
CA GLN A 128 0.48 -10.85 6.40
C GLN A 128 -0.14 -12.12 5.84
N SER A 129 0.11 -13.28 6.46
CA SER A 129 -0.48 -14.56 6.02
C SER A 129 -2.01 -14.52 6.06
N ILE A 130 -2.60 -13.89 7.09
CA ILE A 130 -4.05 -13.70 7.20
C ILE A 130 -4.55 -12.78 6.06
N VAL A 131 -3.85 -11.69 5.80
CA VAL A 131 -4.19 -10.72 4.73
C VAL A 131 -4.11 -11.37 3.35
N GLU A 132 -3.04 -12.13 3.08
CA GLU A 132 -2.90 -12.90 1.82
C GLU A 132 -4.07 -13.89 1.62
N GLY A 133 -4.47 -14.58 2.69
CA GLY A 133 -5.63 -15.46 2.68
C GLY A 133 -6.93 -14.72 2.37
N ALA A 134 -7.13 -13.55 2.97
CA ALA A 134 -8.31 -12.71 2.73
C ALA A 134 -8.34 -12.19 1.28
N VAL A 135 -7.21 -11.75 0.75
CA VAL A 135 -7.08 -11.28 -0.65
C VAL A 135 -7.38 -12.42 -1.63
N ARG A 136 -6.79 -13.61 -1.43
CA ARG A 136 -7.09 -14.81 -2.26
C ARG A 136 -8.58 -15.17 -2.24
N ASN A 137 -9.20 -15.14 -1.06
CA ASN A 137 -10.64 -15.40 -0.92
C ASN A 137 -11.48 -14.37 -1.67
N ALA A 138 -11.12 -13.09 -1.60
CA ALA A 138 -11.81 -12.02 -2.34
C ALA A 138 -11.66 -12.20 -3.85
N VAL A 139 -10.47 -12.54 -4.34
CA VAL A 139 -10.22 -12.84 -5.76
C VAL A 139 -11.09 -14.01 -6.22
N ALA A 140 -11.09 -15.11 -5.48
CA ALA A 140 -11.89 -16.28 -5.82
C ALA A 140 -13.40 -16.02 -5.81
N LYS A 141 -13.88 -15.20 -4.85
CA LYS A 141 -15.31 -14.94 -4.68
C LYS A 141 -15.86 -13.89 -5.64
N PHE A 142 -15.11 -12.84 -5.92
CA PHE A 142 -15.60 -11.66 -6.64
C PHE A 142 -15.03 -11.51 -8.05
N ASN A 143 -14.04 -12.32 -8.44
CA ASN A 143 -13.31 -12.22 -9.71
C ASN A 143 -13.02 -10.76 -10.10
N PRO A 144 -12.38 -9.97 -9.22
CA PRO A 144 -12.19 -8.55 -9.39
C PRO A 144 -11.04 -8.23 -10.35
N LYS A 145 -10.98 -6.99 -10.82
CA LYS A 145 -9.82 -6.47 -11.53
C LYS A 145 -8.60 -6.34 -10.64
N GLY A 146 -8.81 -6.06 -9.36
CA GLY A 146 -7.76 -5.94 -8.36
C GLY A 146 -8.30 -5.98 -6.94
N VAL A 147 -7.43 -6.40 -6.02
CA VAL A 147 -7.68 -6.33 -4.57
C VAL A 147 -6.46 -5.68 -3.92
N ALA A 148 -6.69 -4.87 -2.91
CA ALA A 148 -5.62 -4.28 -2.11
C ALA A 148 -6.02 -4.27 -0.63
N CYS A 149 -5.09 -4.67 0.23
CA CYS A 149 -5.27 -4.63 1.68
C CYS A 149 -4.00 -4.09 2.34
N ILE A 150 -4.18 -3.14 3.25
CA ILE A 150 -3.11 -2.63 4.11
C ILE A 150 -3.55 -2.69 5.57
N VAL A 151 -2.66 -3.18 6.42
CA VAL A 151 -2.79 -3.17 7.88
C VAL A 151 -1.68 -2.32 8.47
N MET A 152 -2.03 -1.33 9.27
CA MET A 152 -1.10 -0.38 9.87
C MET A 152 -1.42 -0.19 11.36
N ASP A 153 -0.42 -0.15 12.19
CA ASP A 153 -0.58 0.31 13.57
C ASP A 153 -0.89 1.81 13.56
N TYR A 154 -2.12 2.17 13.92
CA TYR A 154 -2.57 3.54 13.91
C TYR A 154 -1.96 4.41 15.02
N SER A 155 -1.28 3.81 15.98
CA SER A 155 -0.62 4.54 17.09
C SER A 155 0.74 5.09 16.67
N ASN A 156 1.45 4.42 15.77
CA ASN A 156 2.81 4.75 15.38
C ASN A 156 3.06 4.85 13.87
N GLY A 157 2.17 4.31 13.03
CA GLY A 157 2.28 4.31 11.58
C GLY A 157 3.03 3.10 10.99
N GLY A 158 3.48 2.15 11.81
CA GLY A 158 4.14 0.93 11.34
C GLY A 158 3.21 0.06 10.49
N ILE A 159 3.61 -0.25 9.27
CA ILE A 159 2.85 -1.13 8.37
C ILE A 159 3.11 -2.57 8.78
N ALA A 160 2.07 -3.25 9.28
CA ALA A 160 2.16 -4.65 9.70
C ALA A 160 1.94 -5.63 8.54
N ALA A 161 1.12 -5.27 7.56
CA ALA A 161 0.88 -6.07 6.37
C ALA A 161 0.43 -5.21 5.19
N LEU A 162 0.78 -5.66 3.98
CA LEU A 162 0.30 -5.08 2.73
C LEU A 162 0.27 -6.18 1.66
N CYS A 163 -0.89 -6.38 1.05
CA CYS A 163 -1.07 -7.37 -0.01
C CYS A 163 -1.93 -6.79 -1.13
N GLU A 164 -1.53 -7.08 -2.36
CA GLU A 164 -2.24 -6.63 -3.56
C GLU A 164 -2.35 -7.76 -4.59
N TYR A 165 -3.44 -7.76 -5.33
CA TYR A 165 -3.66 -8.63 -6.49
C TYR A 165 -3.82 -7.76 -7.75
N PRO A 166 -3.19 -8.13 -8.89
CA PRO A 166 -2.33 -9.30 -9.12
C PRO A 166 -0.93 -9.19 -8.47
N SER A 167 -0.31 -10.34 -8.23
CA SER A 167 1.05 -10.52 -7.72
C SER A 167 1.82 -11.55 -8.56
N PHE A 168 3.11 -11.74 -8.30
CA PHE A 168 3.95 -12.76 -8.93
C PHE A 168 5.02 -13.26 -7.96
N ASP A 169 5.59 -14.44 -8.25
CA ASP A 169 6.71 -14.99 -7.47
C ASP A 169 7.97 -14.16 -7.69
N LEU A 170 8.50 -13.58 -6.60
CA LEU A 170 9.71 -12.75 -6.61
C LEU A 170 10.99 -13.52 -7.03
N ASN A 171 10.98 -14.85 -6.88
CA ASN A 171 12.07 -15.70 -7.39
C ASN A 171 11.97 -15.94 -8.90
N ASN A 172 10.78 -15.72 -9.48
CA ASN A 172 10.52 -15.91 -10.91
C ASN A 172 9.84 -14.67 -11.52
N VAL A 173 10.55 -13.56 -11.52
CA VAL A 173 10.05 -12.27 -12.01
C VAL A 173 9.68 -12.40 -13.51
N PRO A 174 8.46 -12.02 -13.93
CA PRO A 174 7.98 -12.20 -15.31
C PRO A 174 8.58 -11.16 -16.28
N ARG A 175 9.89 -11.24 -16.51
CA ARG A 175 10.65 -10.26 -17.34
C ARG A 175 10.31 -10.32 -18.81
N ASP A 176 9.75 -11.46 -19.28
CA ASP A 176 9.32 -11.67 -20.66
C ASP A 176 7.91 -11.09 -20.93
N ASP A 177 7.12 -10.85 -19.88
CA ASP A 177 5.82 -10.17 -19.95
C ASP A 177 5.89 -8.82 -19.23
N LEU A 178 6.32 -7.80 -19.97
CA LEU A 178 6.46 -6.44 -19.43
C LEU A 178 5.14 -5.84 -18.97
N THR A 179 4.01 -6.24 -19.54
CA THR A 179 2.69 -5.75 -19.14
C THR A 179 2.34 -6.29 -17.74
N LEU A 180 2.44 -7.61 -17.56
CA LEU A 180 2.22 -8.24 -16.27
C LEU A 180 3.20 -7.69 -15.21
N LEU A 181 4.47 -7.60 -15.55
CA LEU A 181 5.51 -7.07 -14.67
C LEU A 181 5.17 -5.65 -14.20
N PHE A 182 4.84 -4.75 -15.14
CA PHE A 182 4.52 -3.35 -14.81
C PHE A 182 3.25 -3.20 -13.97
N GLU A 183 2.20 -3.97 -14.30
CA GLU A 183 0.94 -3.93 -13.56
C GLU A 183 1.04 -4.53 -12.16
N SER A 184 1.89 -5.55 -11.96
CA SER A 184 1.98 -6.30 -10.72
C SER A 184 3.11 -5.85 -9.79
N SER A 185 4.11 -5.10 -10.30
CA SER A 185 5.24 -4.61 -9.48
C SER A 185 4.96 -3.29 -8.77
N LYS A 186 3.97 -2.52 -9.27
CA LYS A 186 3.63 -1.21 -8.73
C LYS A 186 2.60 -1.33 -7.61
N SER A 187 2.94 -0.89 -6.40
CA SER A 187 1.96 -0.86 -5.32
C SER A 187 0.89 0.20 -5.59
N ARG A 188 -0.35 -0.24 -5.77
CA ARG A 188 -1.52 0.62 -5.95
C ARG A 188 -1.89 1.35 -4.67
N ILE A 189 -1.56 0.77 -3.52
CA ILE A 189 -1.84 1.35 -2.21
C ILE A 189 -1.15 2.70 -2.03
N ILE A 190 0.06 2.85 -2.58
CA ILE A 190 0.84 4.09 -2.44
C ILE A 190 0.83 4.96 -3.71
N SER A 191 0.60 4.37 -4.88
CA SER A 191 0.80 5.04 -6.18
C SER A 191 -0.47 5.30 -6.96
N THR A 192 -1.62 4.76 -6.56
CA THR A 192 -2.88 4.94 -7.28
C THR A 192 -3.87 5.71 -6.42
N VAL A 193 -4.52 6.69 -7.03
CA VAL A 193 -5.58 7.46 -6.38
C VAL A 193 -6.95 6.96 -6.80
N TYR A 194 -7.91 7.01 -5.90
CA TYR A 194 -9.31 6.65 -6.17
C TYR A 194 -10.26 7.56 -5.39
N GLU A 195 -11.51 7.66 -5.82
CA GLU A 195 -12.54 8.32 -5.02
C GLU A 195 -12.90 7.46 -3.81
N PRO A 196 -12.63 7.90 -2.57
CA PRO A 196 -12.80 7.07 -1.37
C PRO A 196 -14.27 6.81 -1.03
N GLY A 197 -15.18 7.61 -1.58
CA GLY A 197 -16.59 7.54 -1.26
C GLY A 197 -16.84 7.65 0.24
N SER A 198 -17.74 6.79 0.76
CA SER A 198 -18.21 6.92 2.15
C SER A 198 -17.16 6.68 3.24
N THR A 199 -15.98 6.14 2.94
CA THR A 199 -14.89 6.06 3.93
C THR A 199 -14.32 7.44 4.26
N PHE A 200 -14.36 8.39 3.32
CA PHE A 200 -13.95 9.77 3.54
C PHE A 200 -14.81 10.51 4.59
N LYS A 201 -16.04 10.05 4.82
CA LYS A 201 -16.94 10.63 5.81
C LYS A 201 -16.40 10.59 7.23
N ILE A 202 -15.43 9.72 7.53
CA ILE A 202 -14.71 9.71 8.81
C ILE A 202 -14.03 11.06 9.02
N LEU A 203 -13.31 11.53 8.01
CA LEU A 203 -12.56 12.80 8.06
C LEU A 203 -13.51 14.00 8.10
N THR A 204 -14.56 13.98 7.27
CA THR A 204 -15.59 15.03 7.28
C THR A 204 -16.30 15.12 8.63
N SER A 205 -16.62 13.98 9.25
CA SER A 205 -17.22 13.95 10.58
C SER A 205 -16.30 14.56 11.63
N ALA A 206 -15.05 14.11 11.66
CA ALA A 206 -14.07 14.59 12.62
C ALA A 206 -13.85 16.09 12.49
N ALA A 207 -13.66 16.59 11.27
CA ALA A 207 -13.46 18.01 11.00
C ALA A 207 -14.67 18.86 11.39
N ALA A 208 -15.89 18.39 11.07
CA ALA A 208 -17.12 19.12 11.39
C ALA A 208 -17.40 19.22 12.90
N LEU A 209 -17.11 18.13 13.64
CA LEU A 209 -17.20 18.10 15.11
C LEU A 209 -16.11 19.00 15.75
N ASP A 210 -14.87 18.81 15.35
CA ASP A 210 -13.72 19.52 15.94
C ASP A 210 -13.77 21.02 15.72
N SER A 211 -14.25 21.46 14.54
CA SER A 211 -14.48 22.88 14.23
C SER A 211 -15.68 23.49 14.96
N GLY A 212 -16.45 22.72 15.71
CA GLY A 212 -17.67 23.14 16.40
C GLY A 212 -18.82 23.54 15.45
N LYS A 213 -18.71 23.27 14.14
CA LYS A 213 -19.76 23.56 13.15
C LYS A 213 -20.92 22.59 13.18
N VAL A 214 -20.71 21.41 13.78
CA VAL A 214 -21.71 20.37 13.99
C VAL A 214 -21.55 19.81 15.39
N ARG A 215 -22.68 19.50 16.03
CA ARG A 215 -22.79 18.81 17.31
C ARG A 215 -23.46 17.44 17.09
N THR A 216 -23.19 16.48 17.95
CA THR A 216 -23.82 15.16 17.89
C THR A 216 -25.36 15.23 18.00
N SER A 217 -25.89 16.24 18.68
CA SER A 217 -27.33 16.52 18.86
C SER A 217 -27.96 17.21 17.67
N ASP A 218 -27.22 17.72 16.70
CA ASP A 218 -27.76 18.43 15.56
C ASP A 218 -28.68 17.54 14.72
N ARG A 219 -29.81 18.11 14.29
CA ARG A 219 -30.79 17.43 13.45
C ARG A 219 -30.61 17.79 11.99
N PHE A 220 -30.76 16.79 11.14
CA PHE A 220 -30.66 16.88 9.69
C PHE A 220 -31.89 16.25 9.03
N TYR A 221 -32.19 16.71 7.82
CA TYR A 221 -33.28 16.13 7.02
C TYR A 221 -32.75 15.62 5.69
N CYS A 222 -33.13 14.40 5.33
CA CYS A 222 -32.76 13.77 4.08
C CYS A 222 -33.99 13.24 3.34
N ALA A 223 -34.37 13.92 2.26
CA ALA A 223 -35.45 13.50 1.34
C ALA A 223 -34.98 12.60 0.20
N GLY A 224 -33.75 11.99 0.32
CA GLY A 224 -33.14 11.21 -0.75
C GLY A 224 -32.26 12.03 -1.70
N SER A 225 -32.23 13.34 -1.54
CA SER A 225 -31.33 14.26 -2.29
C SER A 225 -31.27 15.62 -1.58
N LYS A 226 -30.25 16.42 -1.97
CA LYS A 226 -30.11 17.83 -1.59
C LYS A 226 -29.85 18.66 -2.85
N VAL A 227 -30.45 19.83 -2.96
CA VAL A 227 -30.16 20.80 -4.02
C VAL A 227 -29.11 21.76 -3.51
N VAL A 228 -28.02 21.93 -4.25
CA VAL A 228 -26.91 22.86 -3.97
C VAL A 228 -26.66 23.66 -5.24
N ASP A 229 -26.77 24.97 -5.18
CA ASP A 229 -26.64 25.89 -6.32
C ASP A 229 -27.40 25.42 -7.57
N GLY A 230 -28.68 25.03 -7.40
CA GLY A 230 -29.56 24.54 -8.46
C GLY A 230 -29.28 23.11 -8.93
N LYS A 231 -28.20 22.44 -8.47
CA LYS A 231 -27.87 21.07 -8.84
C LYS A 231 -28.37 20.07 -7.79
N LYS A 232 -29.14 19.07 -8.22
CA LYS A 232 -29.64 17.99 -7.37
C LYS A 232 -28.56 16.92 -7.18
N ILE A 233 -28.09 16.72 -5.95
CA ILE A 233 -27.15 15.68 -5.55
C ILE A 233 -27.92 14.61 -4.77
N ARG A 234 -27.77 13.35 -5.17
CA ARG A 234 -28.55 12.23 -4.63
C ARG A 234 -27.90 11.60 -3.41
N CYS A 235 -28.73 11.20 -2.45
CA CYS A 235 -28.31 10.25 -1.42
C CYS A 235 -28.38 8.82 -2.00
N TRP A 236 -27.59 7.92 -1.44
CA TRP A 236 -27.64 6.50 -1.85
C TRP A 236 -29.04 5.88 -1.53
N LYS A 237 -29.68 6.31 -0.44
CA LYS A 237 -31.06 5.91 -0.10
C LYS A 237 -32.05 6.82 -0.81
N ALA A 238 -32.62 6.35 -1.90
CA ALA A 238 -33.49 7.16 -2.77
C ALA A 238 -34.74 7.70 -2.05
N LYS A 239 -35.31 6.92 -1.12
CA LYS A 239 -36.46 7.33 -0.28
C LYS A 239 -36.09 8.32 0.84
N GLY A 240 -34.77 8.60 1.01
CA GLY A 240 -34.24 9.42 2.07
C GLY A 240 -34.16 8.72 3.43
N HIS A 241 -33.52 9.40 4.38
CA HIS A 241 -33.39 8.94 5.77
C HIS A 241 -34.39 9.62 6.69
N GLY A 242 -35.13 10.62 6.19
CA GLY A 242 -36.04 11.44 7.00
C GLY A 242 -35.29 12.40 7.92
N SER A 243 -35.88 12.69 9.07
CA SER A 243 -35.30 13.52 10.13
C SER A 243 -34.43 12.65 11.04
N ILE A 244 -33.11 12.88 11.01
CA ILE A 244 -32.11 12.11 11.74
C ILE A 244 -31.15 13.04 12.48
N ASP A 245 -30.54 12.56 13.57
CA ASP A 245 -29.42 13.25 14.21
C ASP A 245 -28.10 12.96 13.48
N PHE A 246 -27.02 13.64 13.92
CA PHE A 246 -25.71 13.47 13.31
C PHE A 246 -25.21 12.02 13.42
N GLY A 247 -25.35 11.39 14.60
CA GLY A 247 -24.90 10.02 14.82
C GLY A 247 -25.62 9.01 13.90
N GLN A 248 -26.95 9.14 13.76
CA GLN A 248 -27.74 8.36 12.80
C GLN A 248 -27.29 8.60 11.36
N GLY A 249 -26.88 9.85 11.05
CA GLY A 249 -26.31 10.20 9.75
C GLY A 249 -25.00 9.49 9.44
N VAL A 250 -24.10 9.36 10.44
CA VAL A 250 -22.85 8.60 10.35
C VAL A 250 -23.14 7.09 10.19
N GLU A 251 -23.98 6.55 11.06
CA GLU A 251 -24.39 5.14 11.11
C GLU A 251 -25.04 4.67 9.80
N GLY A 252 -26.01 5.44 9.29
CA GLY A 252 -26.70 5.20 8.02
C GLY A 252 -25.94 5.70 6.79
N SER A 253 -24.76 6.28 6.96
CA SER A 253 -23.95 6.82 5.84
C SER A 253 -24.69 7.81 4.94
N CYS A 254 -25.49 8.73 5.52
CA CYS A 254 -26.36 9.64 4.78
C CYS A 254 -25.59 10.73 4.04
N ASN A 255 -25.57 10.75 2.69
CA ASN A 255 -24.86 11.77 1.93
C ASN A 255 -25.34 13.20 2.25
N CYS A 256 -26.65 13.39 2.48
CA CYS A 256 -27.20 14.72 2.75
C CYS A 256 -26.64 15.35 4.04
N VAL A 257 -26.38 14.54 5.07
CA VAL A 257 -25.74 15.00 6.31
C VAL A 257 -24.31 15.49 6.01
N PHE A 258 -23.53 14.74 5.25
CA PHE A 258 -22.14 15.09 4.96
C PHE A 258 -21.99 16.25 3.99
N MET A 259 -22.93 16.40 3.03
CA MET A 259 -23.03 17.62 2.23
C MET A 259 -23.26 18.84 3.12
N GLU A 260 -24.18 18.75 4.08
CA GLU A 260 -24.47 19.82 5.01
C GLU A 260 -23.27 20.14 5.92
N CYS A 261 -22.59 19.12 6.44
CA CYS A 261 -21.40 19.30 7.27
C CYS A 261 -20.31 20.09 6.52
N ALA A 262 -19.97 19.69 5.29
CA ALA A 262 -18.98 20.40 4.48
C ALA A 262 -19.40 21.84 4.16
N LEU A 263 -20.66 22.05 3.81
CA LEU A 263 -21.19 23.40 3.53
C LEU A 263 -21.20 24.29 4.77
N ARG A 264 -21.52 23.78 5.97
CA ARG A 264 -21.44 24.53 7.23
C ARG A 264 -20.02 24.93 7.60
N MET A 265 -19.04 24.07 7.30
CA MET A 265 -17.62 24.39 7.50
C MET A 265 -17.15 25.46 6.54
N GLY A 266 -17.63 25.44 5.29
CA GLY A 266 -17.14 26.28 4.20
C GLY A 266 -15.78 25.77 3.67
N THR A 267 -15.42 26.23 2.45
CA THR A 267 -14.24 25.73 1.72
C THR A 267 -12.96 25.90 2.52
N ASN A 268 -12.75 27.09 3.11
CA ASN A 268 -11.50 27.41 3.78
C ASN A 268 -11.23 26.48 4.97
N SER A 269 -12.17 26.41 5.91
CA SER A 269 -12.02 25.56 7.09
C SER A 269 -11.91 24.09 6.73
N PHE A 270 -12.69 23.63 5.74
CA PHE A 270 -12.67 22.23 5.33
C PHE A 270 -11.30 21.84 4.72
N TYR A 271 -10.73 22.69 3.84
CA TYR A 271 -9.42 22.46 3.23
C TYR A 271 -8.27 22.58 4.24
N ASP A 272 -8.39 23.41 5.27
CA ASP A 272 -7.41 23.47 6.35
C ASP A 272 -7.34 22.13 7.08
N TYR A 273 -8.49 21.50 7.38
CA TYR A 273 -8.52 20.15 7.96
C TYR A 273 -7.97 19.10 7.02
N LEU A 274 -8.29 19.13 5.71
CA LEU A 274 -7.75 18.18 4.74
C LEU A 274 -6.21 18.26 4.68
N SER A 275 -5.68 19.46 4.74
CA SER A 275 -4.23 19.69 4.78
C SER A 275 -3.61 19.22 6.11
N ALA A 276 -4.26 19.52 7.25
CA ALA A 276 -3.81 19.07 8.57
C ALA A 276 -3.80 17.55 8.67
N PHE A 277 -4.81 16.85 8.14
CA PHE A 277 -4.85 15.39 8.02
C PHE A 277 -3.75 14.84 7.09
N GLY A 278 -3.11 15.68 6.28
CA GLY A 278 -2.02 15.28 5.39
C GLY A 278 -2.44 14.74 4.02
N LEU A 279 -3.72 14.83 3.66
CA LEU A 279 -4.25 14.29 2.39
C LEU A 279 -3.77 15.03 1.15
N THR A 280 -3.38 16.31 1.26
CA THR A 280 -2.97 17.15 0.13
C THR A 280 -1.51 16.96 -0.28
N ARG A 281 -0.78 16.07 0.38
CA ARG A 281 0.64 15.77 0.13
C ARG A 281 0.92 14.28 0.29
N LYS A 282 2.11 13.85 -0.12
CA LYS A 282 2.60 12.48 0.13
C LYS A 282 2.68 12.22 1.64
N THR A 283 2.47 10.96 2.04
CA THR A 283 2.57 10.55 3.45
C THR A 283 4.01 10.53 3.92
N GLY A 284 4.96 10.27 3.01
CA GLY A 284 6.37 10.08 3.30
C GLY A 284 6.72 8.64 3.66
N VAL A 285 5.88 7.68 3.25
CA VAL A 285 6.19 6.26 3.43
C VAL A 285 7.51 5.90 2.76
N ASP A 286 8.29 5.07 3.41
CA ASP A 286 9.59 4.58 2.97
C ASP A 286 9.50 3.49 1.89
N MET A 287 8.72 3.78 0.84
CA MET A 287 8.55 2.94 -0.35
C MET A 287 8.63 3.80 -1.62
N THR A 288 9.06 3.19 -2.72
CA THR A 288 9.19 3.89 -4.01
C THR A 288 7.84 4.08 -4.70
N GLY A 289 7.66 5.20 -5.40
CA GLY A 289 6.52 5.43 -6.29
C GLY A 289 5.29 6.06 -5.63
N GLU A 290 5.40 6.61 -4.43
CA GLU A 290 4.29 7.27 -3.76
C GLU A 290 3.79 8.50 -4.55
N THR A 291 2.47 8.65 -4.63
CA THR A 291 1.79 9.82 -5.19
C THR A 291 0.93 10.53 -4.15
N SER A 292 0.59 11.79 -4.40
CA SER A 292 -0.34 12.57 -3.57
C SER A 292 -1.77 12.45 -4.06
N GLY A 293 -2.73 12.78 -3.20
CA GLY A 293 -4.14 12.94 -3.58
C GLY A 293 -4.36 14.03 -4.62
N ILE A 294 -5.50 13.98 -5.30
CA ILE A 294 -5.95 14.97 -6.28
C ILE A 294 -7.15 15.71 -5.71
N PHE A 295 -7.01 17.00 -5.59
CA PHE A 295 -8.03 17.92 -5.08
C PHE A 295 -8.25 19.07 -6.06
N ILE A 296 -9.48 19.58 -6.12
CA ILE A 296 -9.76 20.83 -6.82
C ILE A 296 -9.01 21.96 -6.09
N ASP A 297 -8.41 22.89 -6.83
CA ASP A 297 -7.78 24.05 -6.21
C ASP A 297 -8.79 24.78 -5.31
N ARG A 298 -8.37 25.12 -4.08
CA ARG A 298 -9.18 25.72 -3.04
C ARG A 298 -9.98 26.94 -3.52
N ASN A 299 -9.35 27.76 -4.38
CA ASN A 299 -9.94 28.99 -4.89
C ASN A 299 -10.99 28.75 -5.99
N LEU A 300 -11.00 27.54 -6.59
CA LEU A 300 -11.91 27.15 -7.66
C LEU A 300 -13.10 26.30 -7.17
N VAL A 301 -13.09 25.89 -5.89
CA VAL A 301 -14.13 25.04 -5.31
C VAL A 301 -15.46 25.79 -5.23
N LYS A 302 -16.48 25.25 -5.89
CA LYS A 302 -17.87 25.70 -5.79
C LYS A 302 -18.61 24.92 -4.68
N ASN A 303 -19.72 25.45 -4.18
CA ASN A 303 -20.51 24.76 -3.15
C ASN A 303 -20.92 23.34 -3.58
N VAL A 304 -21.21 23.14 -4.85
CA VAL A 304 -21.54 21.80 -5.41
C VAL A 304 -20.36 20.84 -5.26
N ASP A 305 -19.14 21.31 -5.49
CA ASP A 305 -17.93 20.51 -5.36
C ASP A 305 -17.63 20.23 -3.88
N LEU A 306 -17.70 21.26 -3.04
CA LEU A 306 -17.54 21.13 -1.60
C LEU A 306 -18.53 20.11 -1.00
N ALA A 307 -19.79 20.18 -1.41
CA ALA A 307 -20.82 19.23 -0.97
C ALA A 307 -20.48 17.79 -1.40
N ARG A 308 -19.91 17.58 -2.60
CA ARG A 308 -19.48 16.26 -3.08
C ARG A 308 -18.24 15.76 -2.35
N ILE A 309 -17.24 16.62 -2.15
CA ILE A 309 -16.03 16.28 -1.37
C ILE A 309 -16.44 15.84 0.03
N GLY A 310 -17.45 16.48 0.65
CA GLY A 310 -17.95 16.14 1.98
C GLY A 310 -18.34 14.67 2.16
N PHE A 311 -18.72 13.96 1.11
CA PHE A 311 -19.01 12.52 1.18
C PHE A 311 -18.06 11.66 0.32
N GLY A 312 -16.89 12.21 -0.08
CA GLY A 312 -15.80 11.49 -0.71
C GLY A 312 -15.94 11.30 -2.21
N GLN A 313 -16.65 12.21 -2.90
CA GLN A 313 -16.68 12.34 -4.36
C GLN A 313 -16.02 13.65 -4.80
N ALA A 314 -15.64 13.76 -6.06
CA ALA A 314 -14.88 14.89 -6.60
C ALA A 314 -13.53 15.14 -5.87
N VAL A 315 -12.97 14.10 -5.30
CA VAL A 315 -11.67 14.04 -4.64
C VAL A 315 -11.09 12.66 -4.86
N ALA A 316 -9.79 12.58 -5.12
CA ALA A 316 -9.11 11.29 -5.22
C ALA A 316 -7.93 11.24 -4.23
N VAL A 317 -7.80 10.14 -3.49
CA VAL A 317 -6.77 9.94 -2.46
C VAL A 317 -6.11 8.58 -2.63
N THR A 318 -4.85 8.46 -2.20
CA THR A 318 -4.21 7.14 -2.12
C THR A 318 -4.78 6.34 -0.96
N PRO A 319 -4.87 5.00 -1.06
CA PRO A 319 -5.27 4.14 0.05
C PRO A 319 -4.46 4.40 1.32
N ILE A 320 -3.14 4.50 1.21
CA ILE A 320 -2.27 4.77 2.37
C ILE A 320 -2.53 6.15 2.98
N GLY A 321 -2.73 7.19 2.15
CA GLY A 321 -3.07 8.53 2.61
C GLY A 321 -4.39 8.57 3.37
N LEU A 322 -5.40 7.82 2.89
CA LEU A 322 -6.69 7.71 3.57
C LEU A 322 -6.55 6.99 4.92
N LEU A 323 -5.83 5.85 4.97
CA LEU A 323 -5.62 5.11 6.22
C LEU A 323 -4.83 5.94 7.23
N ALA A 324 -3.73 6.57 6.83
CA ALA A 324 -2.92 7.42 7.70
C ALA A 324 -3.73 8.60 8.27
N SER A 325 -4.49 9.28 7.42
CA SER A 325 -5.33 10.40 7.84
C SER A 325 -6.44 9.98 8.81
N THR A 326 -7.11 8.86 8.52
CA THR A 326 -8.18 8.36 9.41
C THR A 326 -7.63 7.75 10.70
N SER A 327 -6.38 7.28 10.72
CA SER A 327 -5.70 6.84 11.93
C SER A 327 -5.59 7.97 12.96
N SER A 328 -5.33 9.21 12.51
CA SER A 328 -5.32 10.36 13.41
C SER A 328 -6.68 10.65 14.05
N VAL A 329 -7.78 10.24 13.43
CA VAL A 329 -9.11 10.35 14.04
C VAL A 329 -9.31 9.37 15.18
N ILE A 330 -8.60 8.24 15.16
CA ILE A 330 -8.79 7.14 16.11
C ILE A 330 -7.76 7.17 17.26
N ASN A 331 -6.56 7.69 17.04
CA ASN A 331 -5.46 7.64 17.99
C ASN A 331 -5.38 8.82 18.97
N GLY A 332 -6.45 9.56 19.17
CA GLY A 332 -6.47 10.75 20.02
C GLY A 332 -6.16 12.05 19.28
N GLY A 333 -6.12 12.06 17.97
CA GLY A 333 -5.95 13.24 17.14
C GLY A 333 -4.53 13.51 16.67
N ILE A 334 -3.63 12.55 16.78
CA ILE A 334 -2.21 12.70 16.45
C ILE A 334 -1.93 12.14 15.05
N LYS A 335 -1.28 12.94 14.21
CA LYS A 335 -0.86 12.53 12.89
C LYS A 335 0.24 11.46 12.97
N VAL A 336 0.14 10.43 12.14
CA VAL A 336 1.16 9.38 12.00
C VAL A 336 1.75 9.38 10.60
N THR A 337 3.01 8.96 10.49
CA THR A 337 3.68 8.74 9.21
C THR A 337 3.78 7.23 8.97
N PRO A 338 3.16 6.70 7.91
CA PRO A 338 3.32 5.30 7.55
C PRO A 338 4.79 4.96 7.28
N HIS A 339 5.24 3.80 7.75
CA HIS A 339 6.60 3.34 7.51
C HIS A 339 6.69 1.81 7.57
N VAL A 340 7.68 1.26 6.91
CA VAL A 340 7.96 -0.17 6.86
C VAL A 340 9.26 -0.51 7.60
N MET A 341 10.27 0.38 7.55
CA MET A 341 11.53 0.15 8.26
C MET A 341 11.37 0.38 9.76
N SER A 342 11.86 -0.55 10.57
CA SER A 342 12.03 -0.37 12.02
C SER A 342 13.48 -0.06 12.39
N GLU A 343 14.43 -0.82 11.85
CA GLU A 343 15.86 -0.69 12.15
C GLU A 343 16.72 -1.03 10.94
N VAL A 344 17.90 -0.41 10.84
CA VAL A 344 19.01 -0.82 9.96
C VAL A 344 20.15 -1.33 10.83
N LYS A 345 20.68 -2.52 10.53
CA LYS A 345 21.69 -3.21 11.32
C LYS A 345 22.93 -3.56 10.52
N SER A 346 24.07 -3.58 11.21
CA SER A 346 25.32 -4.18 10.75
C SER A 346 25.79 -5.20 11.80
N ASN A 347 25.89 -6.47 11.43
CA ASN A 347 26.35 -7.53 12.33
C ASN A 347 25.68 -7.46 13.73
N SER A 348 24.36 -7.35 13.78
CA SER A 348 23.54 -7.23 14.99
C SER A 348 23.61 -5.87 15.72
N GLN A 349 24.46 -4.94 15.31
CA GLN A 349 24.48 -3.58 15.84
C GLN A 349 23.50 -2.69 15.08
N THR A 350 22.58 -2.00 15.79
CA THR A 350 21.68 -1.04 15.20
C THR A 350 22.43 0.23 14.77
N ILE A 351 22.38 0.53 13.47
CA ILE A 351 22.99 1.71 12.86
C ILE A 351 21.99 2.87 12.80
N ALA A 352 20.74 2.55 12.50
CA ALA A 352 19.62 3.51 12.47
C ALA A 352 18.34 2.84 12.91
N SER A 353 17.45 3.59 13.52
CA SER A 353 16.10 3.15 13.87
C SER A 353 15.08 4.19 13.43
N TYR A 354 13.86 3.74 13.14
CA TYR A 354 12.74 4.65 12.92
C TYR A 354 12.48 5.45 14.20
N SER A 355 12.54 6.77 14.08
CA SER A 355 12.22 7.66 15.20
C SER A 355 10.77 8.10 15.11
N LEU A 356 9.98 7.74 16.10
CA LEU A 356 8.65 8.33 16.30
C LEU A 356 8.85 9.80 16.69
N SER A 357 8.93 10.69 15.72
CA SER A 357 8.71 12.12 16.01
C SER A 357 7.23 12.27 16.36
N GLY A 358 6.92 12.81 17.55
CA GLY A 358 5.53 13.09 17.92
C GLY A 358 4.86 13.89 16.83
N GLY A 359 3.79 13.33 16.24
CA GLY A 359 3.06 13.98 15.17
C GLY A 359 2.29 15.21 15.66
N ASP A 360 1.97 16.11 14.74
CA ASP A 360 1.09 17.25 15.04
C ASP A 360 -0.30 16.77 15.44
N ARG A 361 -0.92 17.47 16.38
CA ARG A 361 -2.32 17.26 16.72
C ARG A 361 -3.22 17.89 15.65
N VAL A 362 -4.06 17.07 15.05
CA VAL A 362 -4.98 17.52 13.96
C VAL A 362 -6.36 17.83 14.51
N ILE A 363 -6.84 17.01 15.45
CA ILE A 363 -8.13 17.19 16.14
C ILE A 363 -7.95 17.00 17.64
N SER A 364 -8.91 17.47 18.41
CA SER A 364 -8.93 17.27 19.85
C SER A 364 -9.14 15.80 20.23
N GLU A 365 -8.65 15.40 21.39
CA GLU A 365 -8.86 14.06 21.93
C GLU A 365 -10.36 13.79 22.19
N SER A 366 -11.12 14.80 22.61
CA SER A 366 -12.56 14.71 22.78
C SER A 366 -13.29 14.39 21.49
N THR A 367 -12.87 15.01 20.37
CA THR A 367 -13.41 14.69 19.05
C THR A 367 -13.06 13.26 18.64
N SER A 368 -11.82 12.82 18.87
CA SER A 368 -11.38 11.44 18.61
C SER A 368 -12.23 10.43 19.38
N ASN A 369 -12.48 10.65 20.66
CA ASN A 369 -13.31 9.76 21.49
C ASN A 369 -14.75 9.69 20.99
N THR A 370 -15.34 10.85 20.65
CA THR A 370 -16.69 10.90 20.04
C THR A 370 -16.73 10.12 18.71
N MET A 371 -15.70 10.26 17.88
CA MET A 371 -15.61 9.53 16.61
C MET A 371 -15.48 8.02 16.79
N ARG A 372 -14.74 7.55 17.81
CA ARG A 372 -14.68 6.13 18.16
C ARG A 372 -16.07 5.56 18.47
N GLU A 373 -16.87 6.26 19.26
CA GLU A 373 -18.25 5.85 19.58
C GLU A 373 -19.14 5.80 18.33
N LEU A 374 -19.08 6.85 17.49
CA LEU A 374 -19.86 6.91 16.26
C LEU A 374 -19.52 5.80 15.29
N LEU A 375 -18.21 5.51 15.09
CA LEU A 375 -17.76 4.47 14.19
C LEU A 375 -18.00 3.05 14.73
N GLN A 376 -18.05 2.86 16.05
CA GLN A 376 -18.50 1.61 16.66
C GLN A 376 -19.97 1.34 16.30
N ARG A 377 -20.85 2.34 16.37
CA ARG A 377 -22.27 2.21 15.98
C ARG A 377 -22.45 1.79 14.53
N VAL A 378 -21.58 2.27 13.61
CA VAL A 378 -21.60 1.82 12.21
C VAL A 378 -21.42 0.30 12.10
N VAL A 379 -20.57 -0.31 12.93
CA VAL A 379 -20.31 -1.75 12.93
C VAL A 379 -21.35 -2.54 13.73
N THR A 380 -21.85 -2.01 14.83
CA THR A 380 -22.81 -2.73 15.69
C THR A 380 -24.25 -2.69 15.13
N THR A 381 -24.70 -1.54 14.66
CA THR A 381 -26.10 -1.32 14.25
C THR A 381 -26.25 -0.79 12.83
N GLY A 382 -25.18 -0.23 12.25
CA GLY A 382 -25.20 0.49 10.98
C GLY A 382 -24.84 -0.33 9.76
N SER A 383 -24.32 0.39 8.75
CA SER A 383 -23.98 -0.16 7.42
C SER A 383 -22.76 -1.09 7.41
N GLY A 384 -21.98 -1.16 8.49
CA GLY A 384 -20.78 -1.97 8.64
C GLY A 384 -20.97 -3.27 9.44
N LYS A 385 -22.18 -3.75 9.64
CA LYS A 385 -22.49 -4.95 10.45
C LYS A 385 -21.72 -6.21 10.07
N GLY A 386 -21.30 -6.34 8.80
CA GLY A 386 -20.50 -7.47 8.34
C GLY A 386 -19.13 -7.56 9.00
N ALA A 387 -18.62 -6.46 9.56
CA ALA A 387 -17.34 -6.42 10.28
C ALA A 387 -17.48 -6.62 11.80
N TYR A 388 -18.67 -6.90 12.30
CA TYR A 388 -18.87 -7.17 13.72
C TYR A 388 -18.25 -8.51 14.13
N VAL A 389 -17.41 -8.47 15.15
CA VAL A 389 -16.79 -9.66 15.76
C VAL A 389 -17.12 -9.66 17.24
N ALA A 390 -17.78 -10.72 17.74
CA ALA A 390 -18.14 -10.84 19.15
C ALA A 390 -16.89 -10.83 20.04
N GLY A 391 -16.93 -10.05 21.11
CA GLY A 391 -15.80 -9.91 22.04
C GLY A 391 -14.73 -8.88 21.62
N TYR A 392 -14.82 -8.30 20.40
CA TYR A 392 -13.88 -7.29 19.92
C TYR A 392 -14.57 -5.95 19.68
N LYS A 393 -13.89 -4.88 20.00
CA LYS A 393 -14.34 -3.51 19.70
C LYS A 393 -13.81 -3.08 18.35
N ILE A 394 -14.63 -3.24 17.33
CA ILE A 394 -14.31 -2.85 15.95
C ILE A 394 -15.04 -1.55 15.62
N LEU A 395 -14.30 -0.61 15.07
CA LEU A 395 -14.79 0.64 14.49
C LEU A 395 -14.68 0.53 12.98
N GLY A 396 -15.54 1.17 12.21
CA GLY A 396 -15.33 1.13 10.75
C GLY A 396 -16.34 1.87 9.93
N LYS A 397 -16.03 1.90 8.62
CA LYS A 397 -16.87 2.52 7.61
C LYS A 397 -16.75 1.78 6.28
N THR A 398 -17.89 1.43 5.70
CA THR A 398 -17.98 0.91 4.34
C THR A 398 -17.86 2.03 3.32
N GLY A 399 -17.22 1.74 2.18
CA GLY A 399 -17.17 2.57 0.99
C GLY A 399 -17.70 1.84 -0.23
N THR A 400 -18.38 2.56 -1.10
CA THR A 400 -18.76 2.12 -2.44
C THR A 400 -18.65 3.35 -3.32
N ALA A 401 -17.70 3.36 -4.24
CA ALA A 401 -17.45 4.45 -5.16
C ALA A 401 -17.65 3.98 -6.61
N GLN A 402 -18.17 4.87 -7.45
CA GLN A 402 -18.20 4.65 -8.89
C GLN A 402 -16.84 4.96 -9.49
N LYS A 403 -16.43 4.21 -10.50
CA LYS A 403 -15.21 4.53 -11.25
C LYS A 403 -15.50 5.56 -12.33
N TYR A 404 -14.46 6.33 -12.63
CA TYR A 404 -14.46 7.27 -13.76
C TYR A 404 -13.45 6.79 -14.80
N GLU A 405 -13.88 6.79 -16.04
CA GLU A 405 -13.02 6.53 -17.21
C GLU A 405 -13.22 7.69 -18.19
N ASN A 406 -12.12 8.27 -18.63
CA ASN A 406 -12.15 9.43 -19.55
C ASN A 406 -13.03 10.60 -19.05
N GLY A 407 -13.04 10.86 -17.74
CA GLY A 407 -13.82 11.93 -17.13
C GLY A 407 -15.34 11.65 -17.02
N GLN A 408 -15.79 10.44 -17.35
CA GLN A 408 -17.19 10.02 -17.25
C GLN A 408 -17.35 8.85 -16.29
N ILE A 409 -18.53 8.74 -15.67
CA ILE A 409 -18.88 7.60 -14.81
C ILE A 409 -18.87 6.31 -15.66
N ALA A 410 -17.98 5.39 -15.34
CA ALA A 410 -17.95 4.06 -15.91
C ALA A 410 -19.11 3.22 -15.37
N ARG A 411 -20.14 3.03 -16.18
CA ARG A 411 -21.34 2.31 -15.75
C ARG A 411 -21.02 0.86 -15.38
N GLY A 412 -21.52 0.44 -14.20
CA GLY A 412 -21.33 -0.93 -13.71
C GLY A 412 -19.95 -1.19 -13.08
N LYS A 413 -19.05 -0.20 -13.05
CA LYS A 413 -17.73 -0.33 -12.43
C LYS A 413 -17.69 0.39 -11.09
N TYR A 414 -17.37 -0.37 -10.06
CA TYR A 414 -17.35 0.11 -8.68
C TYR A 414 -16.03 -0.25 -7.99
N ILE A 415 -15.68 0.55 -7.00
CA ILE A 415 -14.67 0.23 -6.02
C ILE A 415 -15.40 0.03 -4.70
N SER A 416 -15.30 -1.18 -4.16
CA SER A 416 -15.86 -1.53 -2.86
C SER A 416 -14.74 -1.50 -1.83
N SER A 417 -15.00 -0.93 -0.66
CA SER A 417 -13.99 -0.83 0.38
C SER A 417 -14.58 -0.92 1.78
N PHE A 418 -13.76 -1.39 2.70
CA PHE A 418 -14.00 -1.29 4.13
C PHE A 418 -12.75 -0.71 4.80
N LEU A 419 -12.95 0.32 5.62
CA LEU A 419 -11.92 0.89 6.46
C LEU A 419 -12.33 0.67 7.91
N GLY A 420 -11.51 -0.08 8.65
CA GLY A 420 -11.80 -0.50 10.01
C GLY A 420 -10.63 -0.37 10.95
N PHE A 421 -10.93 -0.31 12.25
CA PHE A 421 -9.93 -0.21 13.31
C PHE A 421 -10.32 -1.14 14.46
N SER A 422 -9.34 -1.89 14.97
CA SER A 422 -9.45 -2.59 16.24
C SER A 422 -8.97 -1.66 17.36
N VAL A 423 -9.78 -1.47 18.38
CA VAL A 423 -9.42 -0.68 19.58
C VAL A 423 -9.43 -1.55 20.83
N SER A 424 -9.11 -2.83 20.67
CA SER A 424 -8.94 -3.78 21.76
C SER A 424 -7.54 -3.65 22.36
N GLU A 425 -7.37 -4.02 23.62
CA GLU A 425 -6.08 -3.98 24.30
C GLU A 425 -5.04 -4.81 23.53
N GLY A 426 -3.88 -4.21 23.25
CA GLY A 426 -2.78 -4.85 22.53
C GLY A 426 -2.95 -4.93 21.00
N ALA A 427 -4.02 -4.38 20.42
CA ALA A 427 -4.27 -4.45 18.97
C ALA A 427 -4.71 -3.09 18.40
N ASN A 428 -3.73 -2.22 18.13
CA ASN A 428 -3.95 -0.88 17.58
C ASN A 428 -3.90 -0.86 16.04
N TYR A 429 -4.59 -1.78 15.38
CA TYR A 429 -4.52 -1.90 13.93
C TYR A 429 -5.67 -1.21 13.22
N GLY A 430 -5.31 -0.43 12.20
CA GLY A 430 -6.20 0.06 11.16
C GLY A 430 -6.04 -0.78 9.90
N VAL A 431 -7.16 -1.12 9.27
CA VAL A 431 -7.20 -1.94 8.05
C VAL A 431 -8.00 -1.21 6.98
N LEU A 432 -7.43 -1.11 5.79
CA LEU A 432 -8.17 -0.70 4.60
C LEU A 432 -8.14 -1.85 3.58
N PHE A 433 -9.32 -2.40 3.29
CA PHE A 433 -9.53 -3.44 2.30
C PHE A 433 -10.29 -2.87 1.10
N ILE A 434 -9.78 -3.08 -0.11
CA ILE A 434 -10.34 -2.53 -1.35
C ILE A 434 -10.49 -3.66 -2.36
N VAL A 435 -11.67 -3.74 -2.99
CA VAL A 435 -11.93 -4.62 -4.13
C VAL A 435 -12.30 -3.75 -5.33
N ASP A 436 -11.47 -3.79 -6.34
CA ASP A 436 -11.62 -3.02 -7.58
C ASP A 436 -12.39 -3.82 -8.62
N GLU A 437 -13.51 -3.28 -9.09
CA GLU A 437 -14.41 -3.89 -10.07
C GLU A 437 -14.85 -5.32 -9.68
N PRO A 438 -15.43 -5.54 -8.49
CA PRO A 438 -15.99 -6.85 -8.15
C PRO A 438 -17.08 -7.24 -9.16
N GLN A 439 -17.04 -8.48 -9.64
CA GLN A 439 -18.01 -8.98 -10.61
C GLN A 439 -19.27 -9.50 -9.90
N GLY A 440 -20.41 -9.46 -10.62
CA GLY A 440 -21.69 -9.94 -10.10
C GLY A 440 -22.52 -8.87 -9.41
N TYR A 441 -23.54 -9.31 -8.64
CA TYR A 441 -24.50 -8.41 -7.98
C TYR A 441 -24.00 -7.82 -6.65
N MET A 442 -22.86 -8.29 -6.15
CA MET A 442 -22.33 -7.94 -4.83
C MET A 442 -21.19 -6.91 -4.94
N TYR A 443 -21.53 -5.66 -5.25
CA TYR A 443 -20.57 -4.57 -5.39
C TYR A 443 -20.59 -3.55 -4.22
N TYR A 444 -21.37 -3.80 -3.18
CA TYR A 444 -21.45 -2.90 -2.02
C TYR A 444 -20.33 -3.23 -1.02
N GLY A 445 -19.65 -2.21 -0.51
CA GLY A 445 -18.60 -2.37 0.50
C GLY A 445 -19.02 -3.03 1.81
N SER A 446 -20.33 -3.26 2.02
CA SER A 446 -20.86 -4.06 3.13
C SER A 446 -20.87 -5.57 2.87
N LEU A 447 -20.57 -6.00 1.64
CA LEU A 447 -20.61 -7.40 1.20
C LEU A 447 -19.22 -7.94 0.85
N VAL A 448 -18.27 -7.05 0.71
CA VAL A 448 -16.85 -7.27 0.51
C VAL A 448 -16.12 -7.22 1.84
#